data_729a12e30bf707c1cdfec885ce7abed3
#
_entry.id   729a12e30bf707c1cdfec885ce7abed3
#
_cell.length_a   1.000
_cell.length_b   1.000
_cell.length_c   1.000
_cell.angle_alpha   90.00
_cell.angle_beta   90.00
_cell.angle_gamma   90.00
#
_symmetry.space_group_name_H-M   'P 1'
#
loop_
_entity.id
_entity.type
_entity.pdbx_description
1 polymer ?
#
loop_
_entity_poly.entity_id
_entity_poly.type
_entity_poly.pdbx_seq_one_letter_code
_entity_poly.pdbx_strand_id
1 'polypeptide(L)'
;MGRAGLRRGEVCGLRRSDVHLLPDSSALGCAVRGAHLHVVRRENPNGAWAKSRRQRAVPADFLVVQAFDADEFERMAVPEAAVSDFVLVNLARAPVGAPIRPDAVNALIAAAGRRSGLARAISPHQLRHAFGSNVADAGGTIDEIQDLLGHMSMSSSQVYLHPDPARLRAAVDRVPSPRELAGMPR
;
A
#
# COMPACT_ATOMS: atom_id res chain seq x y z
N MET A 1 2.00 2.50 2.16
CA MET A 1 2.77 1.79 3.19
C MET A 1 2.11 1.93 4.55
N GLY A 2 1.91 3.12 5.07
CA GLY A 2 1.28 3.36 6.38
C GLY A 2 -0.22 3.01 6.45
N ARG A 3 -0.93 2.93 5.33
CA ARG A 3 -2.37 2.60 5.28
C ARG A 3 -2.67 1.24 4.61
N ALA A 4 -1.73 0.68 3.87
CA ALA A 4 -1.92 -0.60 3.17
C ALA A 4 -0.84 -1.64 3.53
N GLY A 5 0.05 -1.35 4.46
CA GLY A 5 1.08 -2.28 4.92
C GLY A 5 2.07 -2.78 3.86
N LEU A 6 2.09 -2.20 2.67
CA LEU A 6 2.95 -2.65 1.58
C LEU A 6 4.43 -2.43 1.89
N ARG A 7 5.29 -3.35 1.44
CA ARG A 7 6.75 -3.16 1.47
C ARG A 7 7.18 -2.13 0.44
N ARG A 8 8.32 -1.50 0.66
CA ARG A 8 8.91 -0.52 -0.26
C ARG A 8 8.98 -1.04 -1.71
N GLY A 9 9.50 -2.24 -1.92
CA GLY A 9 9.57 -2.84 -3.26
C GLY A 9 8.19 -3.18 -3.84
N GLU A 10 7.21 -3.54 -3.00
CA GLU A 10 5.84 -3.80 -3.45
C GLU A 10 5.18 -2.53 -3.96
N VAL A 11 5.32 -1.41 -3.24
CA VAL A 11 4.78 -0.11 -3.65
C VAL A 11 5.41 0.37 -4.96
N CYS A 12 6.73 0.28 -5.09
CA CYS A 12 7.43 0.70 -6.32
C CYS A 12 7.16 -0.20 -7.53
N GLY A 13 6.76 -1.45 -7.30
CA GLY A 13 6.41 -2.40 -8.34
C GLY A 13 4.93 -2.44 -8.70
N LEU A 14 4.10 -1.61 -8.05
CA LEU A 14 2.67 -1.60 -8.27
C LEU A 14 2.34 -1.05 -9.65
N ARG A 15 1.49 -1.75 -10.37
CA ARG A 15 0.96 -1.35 -11.67
C ARG A 15 -0.44 -0.77 -11.53
N ARG A 16 -0.86 0.04 -12.50
CA ARG A 16 -2.23 0.56 -12.56
C ARG A 16 -3.26 -0.57 -12.63
N SER A 17 -2.93 -1.64 -13.34
CA SER A 17 -3.74 -2.87 -13.41
C SER A 17 -3.84 -3.64 -12.09
N ASP A 18 -3.03 -3.33 -11.10
CA ASP A 18 -3.10 -3.93 -9.77
C ASP A 18 -4.01 -3.15 -8.81
N VAL A 19 -4.53 -1.99 -9.24
CA VAL A 19 -5.29 -1.05 -8.41
C VAL A 19 -6.75 -1.13 -8.79
N HIS A 20 -7.55 -1.71 -7.92
CA HIS A 20 -8.99 -1.89 -8.08
C HIS A 20 -9.71 -1.07 -7.01
N LEU A 21 -10.20 0.12 -7.37
CA LEU A 21 -10.78 1.06 -6.40
C LEU A 21 -12.31 1.09 -6.41
N LEU A 22 -12.93 0.34 -7.32
CA LEU A 22 -14.39 0.22 -7.38
C LEU A 22 -14.92 -0.75 -6.31
N PRO A 23 -16.16 -0.55 -5.84
CA PRO A 23 -16.82 -1.49 -4.93
C PRO A 23 -16.97 -2.89 -5.53
N ASP A 24 -17.10 -2.98 -6.84
CA ASP A 24 -17.15 -4.22 -7.60
C ASP A 24 -16.20 -4.13 -8.81
N SER A 25 -15.24 -5.02 -8.87
CA SER A 25 -14.24 -5.12 -9.93
C SER A 25 -14.46 -6.34 -10.84
N SER A 26 -15.65 -6.93 -10.84
CA SER A 26 -15.98 -8.11 -11.65
C SER A 26 -15.84 -7.84 -13.15
N ALA A 27 -16.15 -6.63 -13.61
CA ALA A 27 -15.93 -6.20 -14.99
C ALA A 27 -14.44 -6.23 -15.41
N LEU A 28 -13.51 -6.19 -14.44
CA LEU A 28 -12.08 -6.33 -14.65
C LEU A 28 -11.61 -7.79 -14.48
N GLY A 29 -12.52 -8.75 -14.34
CA GLY A 29 -12.22 -10.16 -14.09
C GLY A 29 -11.72 -10.45 -12.67
N CYS A 30 -11.97 -9.56 -11.71
CA CYS A 30 -11.54 -9.72 -10.33
C CYS A 30 -12.73 -10.07 -9.42
N ALA A 31 -12.59 -11.16 -8.66
CA ALA A 31 -13.61 -11.63 -7.73
C ALA A 31 -13.53 -10.95 -6.33
N VAL A 32 -12.48 -10.17 -6.07
CA VAL A 32 -12.32 -9.47 -4.77
C VAL A 32 -13.24 -8.25 -4.74
N ARG A 33 -14.08 -8.17 -3.72
CA ARG A 33 -15.00 -7.05 -3.53
C ARG A 33 -14.35 -5.91 -2.73
N GLY A 34 -14.82 -4.69 -3.00
CA GLY A 34 -14.34 -3.46 -2.39
C GLY A 34 -13.00 -3.01 -2.95
N ALA A 35 -12.62 -1.77 -2.65
CA ALA A 35 -11.36 -1.20 -3.09
C ALA A 35 -10.17 -1.99 -2.52
N HIS A 36 -9.21 -2.38 -3.37
CA HIS A 36 -8.05 -3.18 -2.97
C HIS A 36 -6.89 -3.03 -3.96
N LEU A 37 -5.71 -3.46 -3.51
CA LEU A 37 -4.46 -3.47 -4.28
C LEU A 37 -3.99 -4.92 -4.42
N HIS A 38 -3.67 -5.35 -5.62
CA HIS A 38 -3.02 -6.64 -5.85
C HIS A 38 -1.50 -6.52 -5.69
N VAL A 39 -0.94 -7.30 -4.78
CA VAL A 39 0.52 -7.42 -4.64
C VAL A 39 0.98 -8.63 -5.45
N VAL A 40 1.54 -8.35 -6.61
CA VAL A 40 1.99 -9.37 -7.57
C VAL A 40 3.52 -9.36 -7.63
N ARG A 41 4.12 -10.55 -7.63
CA ARG A 41 5.56 -10.69 -7.80
C ARG A 41 5.92 -10.56 -9.28
N ARG A 42 6.75 -9.57 -9.60
CA ARG A 42 7.27 -9.32 -10.95
C ARG A 42 8.72 -8.86 -10.85
N GLU A 43 9.47 -9.08 -11.91
CA GLU A 43 10.70 -8.35 -12.17
C GLU A 43 10.35 -6.99 -12.78
N ASN A 44 10.87 -5.92 -12.20
CA ASN A 44 10.57 -4.58 -12.62
C ASN A 44 11.84 -3.84 -13.02
N PRO A 45 11.80 -3.01 -14.09
CA PRO A 45 12.98 -2.30 -14.60
C PRO A 45 13.58 -1.29 -13.61
N ASN A 46 12.79 -0.84 -12.63
CA ASN A 46 13.24 0.06 -11.56
C ASN A 46 13.89 -0.68 -10.37
N GLY A 47 14.12 -1.98 -10.46
CA GLY A 47 14.67 -2.82 -9.40
C GLY A 47 13.71 -3.08 -8.24
N ALA A 48 12.43 -2.75 -8.41
CA ALA A 48 11.39 -3.06 -7.43
C ALA A 48 11.06 -4.55 -7.47
N TRP A 49 11.01 -5.16 -6.29
CA TRP A 49 10.72 -6.58 -6.17
C TRP A 49 9.87 -6.89 -4.94
N ALA A 50 8.82 -7.68 -5.16
CA ALA A 50 8.01 -8.21 -4.08
C ALA A 50 8.67 -9.46 -3.50
N LYS A 51 9.16 -9.39 -2.25
CA LYS A 51 9.77 -10.54 -1.55
C LYS A 51 8.77 -11.66 -1.29
N SER A 52 7.48 -11.36 -1.20
CA SER A 52 6.44 -12.37 -1.02
C SER A 52 6.33 -13.26 -2.25
N ARG A 53 6.40 -14.58 -2.05
CA ARG A 53 6.17 -15.56 -3.13
C ARG A 53 4.70 -15.72 -3.47
N ARG A 54 3.82 -15.38 -2.52
CA ARG A 54 2.36 -15.46 -2.67
C ARG A 54 1.80 -14.11 -3.08
N GLN A 55 0.97 -14.11 -4.10
CA GLN A 55 0.14 -12.96 -4.46
C GLN A 55 -0.94 -12.77 -3.38
N ARG A 56 -1.30 -11.51 -3.12
CA ARG A 56 -2.38 -11.18 -2.20
C ARG A 56 -3.10 -9.92 -2.64
N ALA A 57 -4.37 -9.82 -2.29
CA ALA A 57 -5.13 -8.58 -2.37
C ALA A 57 -5.10 -7.91 -0.99
N VAL A 58 -4.75 -6.63 -0.96
CA VAL A 58 -4.73 -5.81 0.26
C VAL A 58 -5.85 -4.79 0.16
N PRO A 59 -6.81 -4.78 1.09
CA PRO A 59 -7.86 -3.77 1.13
C PRO A 59 -7.28 -2.35 1.13
N ALA A 60 -7.87 -1.46 0.34
CA ALA A 60 -7.55 -0.05 0.31
C ALA A 60 -8.66 0.74 1.02
N ASP A 61 -8.27 1.58 1.98
CA ASP A 61 -9.20 2.47 2.66
C ASP A 61 -9.44 3.75 1.84
N PHE A 62 -10.35 4.57 2.30
CA PHE A 62 -10.69 5.84 1.65
C PHE A 62 -9.48 6.75 1.43
N LEU A 63 -8.52 6.79 2.37
CA LEU A 63 -7.33 7.64 2.22
C LEU A 63 -6.38 7.15 1.12
N VAL A 64 -6.31 5.84 0.89
CA VAL A 64 -5.54 5.28 -0.23
C VAL A 64 -6.23 5.63 -1.55
N VAL A 65 -7.56 5.54 -1.63
CA VAL A 65 -8.33 5.93 -2.81
C VAL A 65 -8.12 7.41 -3.11
N GLN A 66 -8.31 8.28 -2.12
CA GLN A 66 -8.12 9.73 -2.25
C GLN A 66 -6.70 10.10 -2.70
N ALA A 67 -5.69 9.43 -2.15
CA ALA A 67 -4.29 9.67 -2.54
C ALA A 67 -4.03 9.23 -3.99
N PHE A 68 -4.64 8.14 -4.43
CA PHE A 68 -4.53 7.67 -5.81
C PHE A 68 -5.20 8.66 -6.77
N ASP A 69 -6.41 9.13 -6.47
CA ASP A 69 -7.13 10.10 -7.29
C ASP A 69 -6.36 11.42 -7.42
N ALA A 70 -5.76 11.89 -6.31
CA ALA A 70 -4.92 13.08 -6.33
C ALA A 70 -3.66 12.90 -7.21
N ASP A 71 -2.99 11.75 -7.13
CA ASP A 71 -1.84 11.41 -7.98
C ASP A 71 -2.25 11.34 -9.47
N GLU A 72 -3.37 10.71 -9.77
CA GLU A 72 -3.89 10.64 -11.14
C GLU A 72 -4.18 12.03 -11.72
N PHE A 73 -4.75 12.93 -10.92
CA PHE A 73 -4.99 14.29 -11.35
C PHE A 73 -3.70 15.05 -11.71
N GLU A 74 -2.67 14.97 -10.85
CA GLU A 74 -1.36 15.57 -11.13
C GLU A 74 -0.67 14.91 -12.33
N ARG A 75 -0.78 13.61 -12.44
CA ARG A 75 -0.18 12.78 -13.47
C ARG A 75 -0.72 13.09 -14.87
N MET A 76 -2.02 13.34 -15.00
CA MET A 76 -2.65 13.68 -16.29
C MET A 76 -2.07 14.93 -16.92
N ALA A 77 -1.49 15.84 -16.14
CA ALA A 77 -0.80 17.03 -16.61
C ALA A 77 0.64 16.75 -17.15
N VAL A 78 1.15 15.51 -17.01
CA VAL A 78 2.50 15.11 -17.40
C VAL A 78 2.41 13.97 -18.42
N PRO A 79 2.55 14.25 -19.74
CA PRO A 79 2.30 13.24 -20.78
C PRO A 79 3.12 11.96 -20.62
N GLU A 80 4.40 12.06 -20.26
CA GLU A 80 5.28 10.91 -20.06
C GLU A 80 4.86 10.05 -18.87
N ALA A 81 4.27 10.67 -17.86
CA ALA A 81 3.74 9.97 -16.69
C ALA A 81 2.39 9.34 -16.99
N ALA A 82 1.52 10.03 -17.75
CA ALA A 82 0.18 9.58 -18.09
C ALA A 82 0.16 8.22 -18.81
N VAL A 83 1.16 7.95 -19.65
CA VAL A 83 1.29 6.69 -20.42
C VAL A 83 1.96 5.54 -19.65
N SER A 84 2.54 5.82 -18.50
CA SER A 84 3.22 4.79 -17.69
C SER A 84 2.20 3.86 -17.03
N ASP A 85 2.45 2.58 -17.02
CA ASP A 85 1.62 1.59 -16.31
C ASP A 85 1.98 1.43 -14.82
N PHE A 86 3.06 2.06 -14.35
CA PHE A 86 3.39 2.08 -12.93
C PHE A 86 2.55 3.10 -12.16
N VAL A 87 2.20 2.77 -10.93
CA VAL A 87 1.49 3.70 -10.03
C VAL A 87 2.43 4.82 -9.60
N LEU A 88 3.63 4.51 -9.11
CA LEU A 88 4.59 5.52 -8.68
C LEU A 88 5.60 5.86 -9.77
N VAL A 89 5.52 7.07 -10.29
CA VAL A 89 6.42 7.60 -11.33
C VAL A 89 6.98 8.97 -10.98
N ASN A 90 8.05 9.35 -11.64
CA ASN A 90 8.61 10.69 -11.50
C ASN A 90 7.74 11.70 -12.28
N LEU A 91 7.14 12.66 -11.60
CA LEU A 91 6.35 13.73 -12.24
C LEU A 91 7.18 14.96 -12.58
N ALA A 92 8.25 15.26 -11.83
CA ALA A 92 9.03 16.48 -11.98
C ALA A 92 10.53 16.27 -12.18
N ARG A 93 11.09 15.10 -11.83
CA ARG A 93 12.52 14.81 -11.95
C ARG A 93 12.79 13.89 -13.13
N ALA A 94 13.85 14.17 -13.88
CA ALA A 94 14.28 13.31 -14.97
C ALA A 94 14.78 11.94 -14.46
N PRO A 95 14.50 10.86 -15.19
CA PRO A 95 13.60 10.83 -16.34
C PRO A 95 12.14 10.89 -15.89
N VAL A 96 11.39 11.87 -16.42
CA VAL A 96 9.96 12.07 -16.17
C VAL A 96 9.19 10.87 -16.70
N GLY A 97 8.13 10.46 -16.02
CA GLY A 97 7.34 9.27 -16.34
C GLY A 97 8.00 7.93 -15.96
N ALA A 98 9.29 7.95 -15.63
CA ALA A 98 9.97 6.71 -15.21
C ALA A 98 9.49 6.24 -13.81
N PRO A 99 9.39 4.93 -13.61
CA PRO A 99 8.95 4.38 -12.33
C PRO A 99 9.96 4.70 -11.21
N ILE A 100 9.43 5.09 -10.06
CA ILE A 100 10.25 5.44 -8.89
C ILE A 100 11.01 4.21 -8.41
N ARG A 101 12.32 4.37 -8.20
CA ARG A 101 13.19 3.32 -7.65
C ARG A 101 12.94 3.14 -6.15
N PRO A 102 13.07 1.91 -5.62
CA PRO A 102 12.87 1.66 -4.19
C PRO A 102 13.71 2.56 -3.27
N ASP A 103 14.93 2.91 -3.67
CA ASP A 103 15.80 3.76 -2.84
C ASP A 103 15.32 5.22 -2.77
N ALA A 104 14.67 5.72 -3.83
CA ALA A 104 14.10 7.06 -3.83
C ALA A 104 12.94 7.20 -2.81
N VAL A 105 12.22 6.13 -2.51
CA VAL A 105 11.14 6.14 -1.50
C VAL A 105 11.67 6.48 -0.11
N ASN A 106 12.87 6.06 0.25
CA ASN A 106 13.49 6.42 1.53
C ASN A 106 13.66 7.95 1.63
N ALA A 107 14.17 8.56 0.57
CA ALA A 107 14.39 10.01 0.51
C ALA A 107 13.05 10.78 0.53
N LEU A 108 12.03 10.28 -0.18
CA LEU A 108 10.70 10.88 -0.20
C LEU A 108 10.05 10.86 1.19
N ILE A 109 10.09 9.71 1.87
CA ILE A 109 9.52 9.57 3.23
C ILE A 109 10.29 10.45 4.22
N ALA A 110 11.62 10.46 4.16
CA ALA A 110 12.43 11.32 5.04
C ALA A 110 12.15 12.80 4.78
N ALA A 111 12.00 13.22 3.52
CA ALA A 111 11.64 14.59 3.17
C ALA A 111 10.23 14.96 3.64
N ALA A 112 9.26 14.06 3.50
CA ALA A 112 7.90 14.25 4.00
C ALA A 112 7.89 14.41 5.54
N GLY A 113 8.62 13.56 6.27
CA GLY A 113 8.76 13.66 7.72
C GLY A 113 9.33 15.00 8.16
N ARG A 114 10.39 15.48 7.51
CA ARG A 114 10.96 16.82 7.81
C ARG A 114 9.95 17.94 7.55
N ARG A 115 9.22 17.90 6.43
CA ARG A 115 8.19 18.92 6.13
C ARG A 115 7.05 18.93 7.16
N SER A 116 6.75 17.77 7.73
CA SER A 116 5.74 17.63 8.79
C SER A 116 6.24 17.94 10.20
N GLY A 117 7.47 18.44 10.34
CA GLY A 117 8.05 18.81 11.64
C GLY A 117 8.41 17.63 12.54
N LEU A 118 8.53 16.42 12.00
CA LEU A 118 8.88 15.24 12.81
C LEU A 118 10.35 15.29 13.23
N ALA A 119 10.60 15.19 14.53
CA ALA A 119 11.95 15.22 15.11
C ALA A 119 12.81 14.02 14.72
N ARG A 120 12.20 12.88 14.35
CA ARG A 120 12.88 11.66 13.96
C ARG A 120 12.61 11.31 12.50
N ALA A 121 13.65 10.85 11.83
CA ALA A 121 13.49 10.29 10.48
C ALA A 121 12.59 9.05 10.51
N ILE A 122 11.63 9.01 9.59
CA ILE A 122 10.75 7.84 9.40
C ILE A 122 11.28 7.01 8.26
N SER A 123 11.26 5.69 8.43
CA SER A 123 11.62 4.72 7.39
C SER A 123 10.36 4.03 6.82
N PRO A 124 10.45 3.46 5.60
CA PRO A 124 9.42 2.61 5.03
C PRO A 124 9.01 1.45 5.94
N HIS A 125 9.97 0.87 6.65
CA HIS A 125 9.73 -0.23 7.57
C HIS A 125 8.88 0.20 8.77
N GLN A 126 9.17 1.37 9.35
CA GLN A 126 8.39 1.92 10.46
C GLN A 126 6.95 2.22 10.06
N LEU A 127 6.71 2.77 8.85
CA LEU A 127 5.34 2.98 8.36
C LEU A 127 4.56 1.67 8.23
N ARG A 128 5.21 0.63 7.71
CA ARG A 128 4.59 -0.69 7.62
C ARG A 128 4.35 -1.32 8.99
N HIS A 129 5.28 -1.12 9.94
CA HIS A 129 5.13 -1.56 11.33
C HIS A 129 3.95 -0.85 11.99
N ALA A 130 3.85 0.47 11.82
CA ALA A 130 2.73 1.26 12.33
C ALA A 130 1.38 0.77 11.78
N PHE A 131 1.32 0.39 10.50
CA PHE A 131 0.12 -0.22 9.93
C PHE A 131 -0.27 -1.51 10.69
N GLY A 132 0.69 -2.42 10.91
CA GLY A 132 0.42 -3.66 11.64
C GLY A 132 -0.04 -3.39 13.08
N SER A 133 0.59 -2.45 13.78
CA SER A 133 0.18 -2.03 15.13
C SER A 133 -1.23 -1.43 15.13
N ASN A 134 -1.53 -0.54 14.19
CA ASN A 134 -2.85 0.07 14.08
C ASN A 134 -3.96 -0.96 13.81
N VAL A 135 -3.68 -2.00 13.00
CA VAL A 135 -4.64 -3.09 12.77
C VAL A 135 -4.83 -3.90 14.05
N ALA A 136 -3.75 -4.18 14.79
CA ALA A 136 -3.83 -4.86 16.09
C ALA A 136 -4.65 -4.05 17.11
N ASP A 137 -4.36 -2.76 17.23
CA ASP A 137 -5.05 -1.84 18.16
C ASP A 137 -6.55 -1.71 17.80
N ALA A 138 -6.88 -1.83 16.51
CA ALA A 138 -8.27 -1.89 16.03
C ALA A 138 -8.93 -3.28 16.21
N GLY A 139 -8.28 -4.22 16.92
CA GLY A 139 -8.81 -5.56 17.20
C GLY A 139 -8.61 -6.58 16.08
N GLY A 140 -7.69 -6.32 15.14
CA GLY A 140 -7.29 -7.31 14.14
C GLY A 140 -6.52 -8.47 14.76
N THR A 141 -6.74 -9.67 14.25
CA THR A 141 -6.03 -10.88 14.72
C THR A 141 -4.62 -10.95 14.13
N ILE A 142 -3.75 -11.73 14.77
CA ILE A 142 -2.38 -11.95 14.29
C ILE A 142 -2.37 -12.53 12.86
N ASP A 143 -3.28 -13.45 12.56
CA ASP A 143 -3.40 -14.07 11.23
C ASP A 143 -3.82 -13.04 10.16
N GLU A 144 -4.77 -12.16 10.49
CA GLU A 144 -5.17 -11.04 9.61
C GLU A 144 -3.99 -10.10 9.34
N ILE A 145 -3.23 -9.74 10.38
CA ILE A 145 -2.05 -8.88 10.25
C ILE A 145 -0.97 -9.57 9.40
N GLN A 146 -0.72 -10.86 9.60
CA GLN A 146 0.25 -11.63 8.83
C GLN A 146 -0.12 -11.69 7.34
N ASP A 147 -1.39 -11.93 7.03
CA ASP A 147 -1.88 -11.97 5.65
C ASP A 147 -1.81 -10.60 4.98
N LEU A 148 -2.28 -9.55 5.65
CA LEU A 148 -2.19 -8.16 5.17
C LEU A 148 -0.73 -7.76 4.89
N LEU A 149 0.16 -8.09 5.81
CA LEU A 149 1.58 -7.81 5.66
C LEU A 149 2.29 -8.80 4.71
N GLY A 150 1.73 -9.96 4.43
CA GLY A 150 2.38 -11.02 3.64
C GLY A 150 3.65 -11.49 4.34
N HIS A 151 3.58 -11.77 5.65
CA HIS A 151 4.64 -12.43 6.39
C HIS A 151 4.58 -13.93 6.12
N MET A 152 5.63 -14.47 5.53
CA MET A 152 5.85 -15.90 5.47
C MET A 152 6.69 -16.32 6.68
N SER A 153 6.09 -16.39 7.85
CA SER A 153 6.69 -17.09 8.96
C SER A 153 6.47 -18.58 8.76
N MET A 154 7.53 -19.26 8.32
CA MET A 154 7.55 -20.70 8.22
C MET A 154 7.90 -21.30 9.58
N SER A 155 6.94 -21.38 10.46
CA SER A 155 6.98 -22.39 11.52
C SER A 155 5.57 -22.75 11.91
N SER A 156 5.24 -23.90 11.52
CA SER A 156 4.22 -24.86 11.95
C SER A 156 3.10 -25.11 10.96
N SER A 157 3.03 -26.41 10.67
CA SER A 157 1.94 -27.15 10.04
C SER A 157 0.62 -26.92 10.76
N GLN A 158 -0.02 -25.80 10.53
CA GLN A 158 -1.40 -25.60 10.89
C GLN A 158 -2.22 -25.32 9.64
N VAL A 159 -3.29 -26.08 9.52
CA VAL A 159 -4.33 -25.96 8.49
C VAL A 159 -4.66 -24.50 8.30
N TYR A 160 -4.27 -23.96 7.17
CA TYR A 160 -4.46 -22.54 6.81
C TYR A 160 -5.94 -22.30 6.58
N LEU A 161 -6.61 -21.80 7.57
CA LEU A 161 -7.80 -20.99 7.37
C LEU A 161 -7.28 -19.66 6.78
N HIS A 162 -7.42 -19.51 5.48
CA HIS A 162 -7.18 -18.21 4.85
C HIS A 162 -8.19 -17.24 5.45
N PRO A 163 -7.77 -16.09 6.00
CA PRO A 163 -8.73 -15.10 6.48
C PRO A 163 -9.68 -14.74 5.35
N ASP A 164 -10.95 -14.75 5.64
CA ASP A 164 -11.98 -14.31 4.71
C ASP A 164 -11.68 -12.88 4.25
N PRO A 165 -11.71 -12.59 2.94
CA PRO A 165 -11.50 -11.23 2.41
C PRO A 165 -12.39 -10.17 3.08
N ALA A 166 -13.61 -10.54 3.49
CA ALA A 166 -14.50 -9.64 4.23
C ALA A 166 -13.95 -9.28 5.62
N ARG A 167 -13.32 -10.24 6.31
CA ARG A 167 -12.66 -9.99 7.61
C ARG A 167 -11.41 -9.11 7.46
N LEU A 168 -10.62 -9.32 6.41
CA LEU A 168 -9.48 -8.45 6.11
C LEU A 168 -9.93 -7.01 5.82
N ARG A 169 -11.01 -6.84 5.08
CA ARG A 169 -11.64 -5.54 4.84
C ARG A 169 -12.06 -4.90 6.15
N ALA A 170 -12.85 -5.59 6.97
CA ALA A 170 -13.33 -5.09 8.25
C ALA A 170 -12.18 -4.71 9.21
N ALA A 171 -11.05 -5.42 9.19
CA ALA A 171 -9.89 -5.09 9.99
C ALA A 171 -9.23 -3.78 9.56
N VAL A 172 -9.13 -3.52 8.25
CA VAL A 172 -8.58 -2.26 7.73
C VAL A 172 -9.51 -1.08 7.98
N ASP A 173 -10.82 -1.29 7.82
CA ASP A 173 -11.83 -0.23 7.99
C ASP A 173 -11.96 0.22 9.46
N ARG A 174 -11.54 -0.61 10.42
CA ARG A 174 -11.48 -0.23 11.85
C ARG A 174 -10.31 0.69 12.21
N VAL A 175 -9.31 0.87 11.33
CA VAL A 175 -8.17 1.75 11.61
C VAL A 175 -8.61 3.21 11.50
N PRO A 176 -8.56 4.01 12.60
CA PRO A 176 -9.05 5.38 12.58
C PRO A 176 -8.29 6.23 11.56
N SER A 177 -8.99 7.16 10.93
CA SER A 177 -8.34 8.17 10.08
C SER A 177 -7.52 9.15 10.95
N PRO A 178 -6.51 9.83 10.40
CA PRO A 178 -5.76 10.86 11.13
C PRO A 178 -6.65 11.99 11.68
N ARG A 179 -7.81 12.27 11.06
CA ARG A 179 -8.78 13.25 11.54
C ARG A 179 -9.51 12.79 12.79
N GLU A 180 -9.88 11.51 12.85
CA GLU A 180 -10.52 10.92 14.02
C GLU A 180 -9.56 10.87 15.21
N LEU A 181 -8.28 10.51 14.97
CA LEU A 181 -7.24 10.52 16.02
C LEU A 181 -6.93 11.92 16.56
N ALA A 182 -7.02 12.96 15.73
CA ALA A 182 -6.81 14.36 16.14
C ALA A 182 -7.93 14.90 17.03
N GLY A 183 -9.12 14.29 17.00
CA GLY A 183 -10.27 14.67 17.84
C GLY A 183 -10.37 13.90 19.15
N MET A 184 -9.52 12.93 19.42
CA MET A 184 -9.52 12.17 20.68
C MET A 184 -8.82 12.95 21.78
N PRO A 185 -9.42 13.10 22.99
CA PRO A 185 -8.74 13.68 24.15
C PRO A 185 -7.54 12.80 24.54
N ARG A 186 -6.43 13.47 24.88
CA ARG A 186 -5.20 12.83 25.39
C ARG A 186 -5.41 12.31 26.81
#